data_96a8b74b267e997c7eb8cc4ecbef1d5d
#
_entry.id   96a8b74b267e997c7eb8cc4ecbef1d5d
#
_cell.length_a   1.000
_cell.length_b   1.000
_cell.length_c   1.000
_cell.angle_alpha   90.00
_cell.angle_beta   90.00
_cell.angle_gamma   90.00
#
_symmetry.space_group_name_H-M   'P 1'
#
loop_
_entity.id
_entity.type
_entity.pdbx_description
1 polymer ?
#
loop_
_entity_poly.entity_id
_entity_poly.type
_entity_poly.pdbx_seq_one_letter_code
_entity_poly.pdbx_strand_id
1 'polypeptide(L)'
;PRLRERVWRQVGEGQVRVVAGARSALFLPFNELGLIVVDEEHDPAFKQEDRVFYNARDMAVVRGHIGNFPVILSSATPSVETRVNAQTGRYARVALPSRYAEAALPELAAIDLRRHPPARGGFLSPPLIEAIRKTLEKEEQSLLFLNRRGYAPLTLCRVCGHRFQCPDCSSWLVEHRFRGQLVCHQCGHTEKKPEACPECGTLDHLVACGPGVERIAEEVVAHFPDARTIVLSSDLVGGVRRLRLELEAVAKGEADIVIGTQLVAKGHNFPNMTLVGVVDADLGLALADPRAAERTFQLLSQVTGRAGRTGKKSRGLLQTYQPDHPVMRAIVSGDAESFYEREIAERERAGLPPFGRLAGIIVSAASRAEAESHARSLRRASADAAAIHVLGPAEAPLSLVGGRHRFRLLVQGERKSHLQGFVRKMLADGPKVRGSVRVAVDIDPQSFL
;
A
#
# COMPACT_ATOMS: atom_id res chain seq x y z
N PRO A 1 6.41 -6.60 -29.57
CA PRO A 1 7.17 -7.87 -29.55
C PRO A 1 8.56 -7.72 -30.19
N ARG A 2 8.69 -7.30 -31.45
CA ARG A 2 9.96 -7.21 -32.18
C ARG A 2 11.04 -6.33 -31.52
N LEU A 3 10.66 -5.20 -30.91
CA LEU A 3 11.63 -4.32 -30.23
C LEU A 3 12.21 -5.00 -28.98
N ARG A 4 11.37 -5.68 -28.17
CA ARG A 4 11.81 -6.40 -26.98
C ARG A 4 12.76 -7.55 -27.32
N GLU A 5 12.45 -8.31 -28.37
CA GLU A 5 13.29 -9.39 -28.87
C GLU A 5 14.65 -8.86 -29.35
N ARG A 6 14.65 -7.75 -30.09
CA ARG A 6 15.90 -7.11 -30.53
C ARG A 6 16.78 -6.70 -29.35
N VAL A 7 16.21 -6.00 -28.37
CA VAL A 7 16.96 -5.60 -27.15
C VAL A 7 17.48 -6.82 -26.41
N TRP A 8 16.66 -7.88 -26.28
CA TRP A 8 17.07 -9.12 -25.62
C TRP A 8 18.30 -9.76 -26.29
N ARG A 9 18.33 -9.84 -27.65
CA ARG A 9 19.49 -10.32 -28.40
C ARG A 9 20.71 -9.42 -28.23
N GLN A 10 20.54 -8.09 -28.37
CA GLN A 10 21.64 -7.13 -28.21
C GLN A 10 22.30 -7.20 -26.83
N VAL A 11 21.52 -7.46 -25.77
CA VAL A 11 22.05 -7.69 -24.43
C VAL A 11 22.85 -8.99 -24.38
N GLY A 12 22.30 -10.08 -24.93
CA GLY A 12 23.01 -11.38 -25.00
C GLY A 12 24.29 -11.35 -25.83
N GLU A 13 24.34 -10.52 -26.85
CA GLU A 13 25.52 -10.30 -27.71
C GLU A 13 26.52 -9.29 -27.12
N GLY A 14 26.23 -8.71 -25.94
CA GLY A 14 27.10 -7.73 -25.29
C GLY A 14 27.10 -6.33 -25.92
N GLN A 15 26.22 -6.06 -26.90
CA GLN A 15 26.09 -4.76 -27.56
C GLN A 15 25.45 -3.70 -26.65
N VAL A 16 24.62 -4.10 -25.68
CA VAL A 16 23.98 -3.23 -24.70
C VAL A 16 24.52 -3.55 -23.31
N ARG A 17 25.21 -2.59 -22.72
CA ARG A 17 25.90 -2.74 -21.41
C ARG A 17 25.06 -2.23 -20.23
N VAL A 18 24.12 -1.32 -20.46
CA VAL A 18 23.26 -0.73 -19.42
C VAL A 18 21.81 -0.81 -19.85
N VAL A 19 20.95 -1.34 -18.98
CA VAL A 19 19.50 -1.43 -19.22
C VAL A 19 18.76 -0.84 -18.03
N ALA A 20 17.87 0.12 -18.27
CA ALA A 20 16.86 0.55 -17.33
C ALA A 20 15.53 -0.11 -17.72
N GLY A 21 14.84 -0.71 -16.75
CA GLY A 21 13.60 -1.42 -17.04
C GLY A 21 12.81 -1.82 -15.79
N ALA A 22 11.62 -2.34 -16.01
CA ALA A 22 10.77 -2.91 -14.96
C ALA A 22 11.26 -4.32 -14.56
N ARG A 23 10.51 -5.01 -13.69
CA ARG A 23 10.80 -6.37 -13.19
C ARG A 23 11.37 -7.35 -14.22
N SER A 24 10.85 -7.31 -15.46
CA SER A 24 11.28 -8.23 -16.51
C SER A 24 12.72 -7.99 -16.99
N ALA A 25 13.30 -6.82 -16.76
CA ALA A 25 14.69 -6.54 -17.09
C ALA A 25 15.67 -7.40 -16.28
N LEU A 26 15.25 -7.84 -15.10
CA LEU A 26 16.04 -8.72 -14.25
C LEU A 26 16.49 -10.02 -14.94
N PHE A 27 15.71 -10.54 -15.89
CA PHE A 27 15.96 -11.81 -16.56
C PHE A 27 16.63 -11.65 -17.95
N LEU A 28 17.13 -10.48 -18.28
CA LEU A 28 17.87 -10.28 -19.52
C LEU A 28 19.20 -11.06 -19.50
N PRO A 29 19.62 -11.61 -20.65
CA PRO A 29 20.75 -12.53 -20.78
C PRO A 29 22.10 -11.78 -20.86
N PHE A 30 22.44 -11.04 -19.82
CA PHE A 30 23.78 -10.45 -19.72
C PHE A 30 24.84 -11.54 -19.56
N ASN A 31 25.87 -11.52 -20.37
CA ASN A 31 27.01 -12.44 -20.26
C ASN A 31 27.92 -12.07 -19.06
N GLU A 32 28.14 -10.76 -18.86
CA GLU A 32 29.00 -10.22 -17.82
C GLU A 32 28.24 -9.16 -17.01
N LEU A 33 27.27 -9.62 -16.21
CA LEU A 33 26.50 -8.71 -15.34
C LEU A 33 27.34 -8.34 -14.11
N GLY A 34 27.74 -7.06 -14.01
CA GLY A 34 28.58 -6.57 -12.94
C GLY A 34 27.85 -5.85 -11.81
N LEU A 35 26.59 -5.39 -12.04
CA LEU A 35 25.80 -4.64 -11.05
C LEU A 35 24.32 -4.72 -11.35
N ILE A 36 23.51 -4.85 -10.28
CA ILE A 36 22.09 -4.60 -10.32
C ILE A 36 21.76 -3.49 -9.33
N VAL A 37 20.98 -2.49 -9.77
CA VAL A 37 20.42 -1.45 -8.91
C VAL A 37 18.89 -1.62 -8.90
N VAL A 38 18.33 -1.76 -7.71
CA VAL A 38 16.88 -1.81 -7.47
C VAL A 38 16.50 -0.52 -6.77
N ASP A 39 15.94 0.40 -7.53
CA ASP A 39 15.48 1.69 -7.01
C ASP A 39 14.08 1.54 -6.42
N GLU A 40 13.80 2.29 -5.33
CA GLU A 40 12.56 2.17 -4.54
C GLU A 40 12.26 0.71 -4.17
N GLU A 41 13.24 0.00 -3.60
CA GLU A 41 13.20 -1.46 -3.33
C GLU A 41 11.98 -1.92 -2.53
N HIS A 42 11.39 -1.01 -1.76
CA HIS A 42 10.20 -1.25 -0.96
C HIS A 42 8.90 -1.32 -1.78
N ASP A 43 8.95 -0.93 -3.09
CA ASP A 43 7.74 -0.88 -3.91
C ASP A 43 7.10 -2.26 -4.07
N PRO A 44 5.82 -2.44 -3.67
CA PRO A 44 5.12 -3.72 -3.84
C PRO A 44 5.01 -4.15 -5.31
N ALA A 45 5.22 -3.24 -6.28
CA ALA A 45 5.24 -3.58 -7.69
C ALA A 45 6.38 -4.53 -8.09
N PHE A 46 7.40 -4.73 -7.25
CA PHE A 46 8.42 -5.76 -7.48
C PHE A 46 7.89 -7.18 -7.29
N LYS A 47 6.79 -7.37 -6.55
CA LYS A 47 6.12 -8.67 -6.48
C LYS A 47 5.31 -8.91 -7.74
N GLN A 48 5.56 -10.03 -8.42
CA GLN A 48 4.72 -10.54 -9.49
C GLN A 48 3.71 -11.52 -8.91
N GLU A 49 2.43 -11.29 -9.21
CA GLU A 49 1.30 -12.09 -8.71
C GLU A 49 0.50 -12.76 -9.86
N ASP A 50 0.97 -12.60 -11.11
CA ASP A 50 0.36 -13.24 -12.28
C ASP A 50 1.26 -14.36 -12.80
N ARG A 51 0.68 -15.56 -13.01
CA ARG A 51 1.29 -16.79 -13.53
C ARG A 51 2.41 -17.34 -12.67
N VAL A 52 3.53 -16.63 -12.55
CA VAL A 52 4.69 -17.02 -11.73
C VAL A 52 4.85 -16.01 -10.61
N PHE A 53 4.73 -16.49 -9.37
CA PHE A 53 4.88 -15.65 -8.18
C PHE A 53 6.34 -15.51 -7.80
N TYR A 54 6.88 -14.30 -7.86
CA TYR A 54 8.22 -13.98 -7.38
C TYR A 54 8.32 -12.50 -7.00
N ASN A 55 9.27 -12.18 -6.14
CA ASN A 55 9.64 -10.80 -5.85
C ASN A 55 10.94 -10.47 -6.59
N ALA A 56 10.91 -9.50 -7.50
CA ALA A 56 12.07 -9.16 -8.33
C ALA A 56 13.22 -8.56 -7.52
N ARG A 57 12.96 -7.83 -6.43
CA ARG A 57 13.99 -7.38 -5.49
C ARG A 57 14.76 -8.58 -4.91
N ASP A 58 14.05 -9.57 -4.40
CA ASP A 58 14.66 -10.74 -3.79
C ASP A 58 15.40 -11.59 -4.82
N MET A 59 14.83 -11.70 -6.03
CA MET A 59 15.52 -12.38 -7.14
C MET A 59 16.78 -11.64 -7.62
N ALA A 60 16.81 -10.31 -7.53
CA ALA A 60 18.02 -9.53 -7.82
C ALA A 60 19.14 -9.89 -6.84
N VAL A 61 18.81 -9.95 -5.54
CA VAL A 61 19.78 -10.37 -4.50
C VAL A 61 20.27 -11.80 -4.73
N VAL A 62 19.37 -12.75 -5.03
CA VAL A 62 19.73 -14.13 -5.35
C VAL A 62 20.63 -14.18 -6.58
N ARG A 63 20.32 -13.43 -7.64
CA ARG A 63 21.12 -13.38 -8.86
C ARG A 63 22.50 -12.82 -8.60
N GLY A 64 22.63 -11.74 -7.79
CA GLY A 64 23.92 -11.17 -7.38
C GLY A 64 24.75 -12.15 -6.57
N HIS A 65 24.10 -12.91 -5.66
CA HIS A 65 24.78 -13.94 -4.88
C HIS A 65 25.32 -15.08 -5.75
N ILE A 66 24.51 -15.59 -6.68
CA ILE A 66 24.91 -16.67 -7.60
C ILE A 66 26.00 -16.19 -8.56
N GLY A 67 25.87 -14.98 -9.09
CA GLY A 67 26.81 -14.40 -10.06
C GLY A 67 28.01 -13.71 -9.43
N ASN A 68 28.08 -13.65 -8.10
CA ASN A 68 29.15 -12.99 -7.34
C ASN A 68 29.42 -11.54 -7.76
N PHE A 69 28.34 -10.75 -7.91
CA PHE A 69 28.42 -9.33 -8.20
C PHE A 69 27.52 -8.51 -7.24
N PRO A 70 27.81 -7.21 -7.02
CA PRO A 70 27.06 -6.38 -6.09
C PRO A 70 25.62 -6.10 -6.56
N VAL A 71 24.73 -5.97 -5.57
CA VAL A 71 23.36 -5.51 -5.74
C VAL A 71 23.11 -4.33 -4.82
N ILE A 72 22.62 -3.22 -5.35
CA ILE A 72 22.24 -2.04 -4.59
C ILE A 72 20.74 -1.99 -4.48
N LEU A 73 20.23 -1.98 -3.25
CA LEU A 73 18.84 -1.72 -2.92
C LEU A 73 18.72 -0.28 -2.44
N SER A 74 18.06 0.58 -3.22
CA SER A 74 17.93 2.01 -2.94
C SER A 74 16.51 2.33 -2.47
N SER A 75 16.38 3.06 -1.37
CA SER A 75 15.10 3.57 -0.87
C SER A 75 15.29 4.66 0.18
N ALA A 76 14.39 5.65 0.19
CA ALA A 76 14.24 6.58 1.30
C ALA A 76 13.51 5.95 2.50
N THR A 77 12.67 4.95 2.22
CA THR A 77 11.84 4.22 3.20
C THR A 77 11.99 2.72 2.96
N PRO A 78 13.15 2.11 3.27
CA PRO A 78 13.41 0.71 2.96
C PRO A 78 12.38 -0.22 3.61
N SER A 79 12.18 -1.40 3.01
CA SER A 79 11.33 -2.42 3.60
C SER A 79 11.90 -2.90 4.94
N VAL A 80 11.01 -3.37 5.83
CA VAL A 80 11.43 -3.90 7.13
C VAL A 80 12.39 -5.06 6.96
N GLU A 81 12.21 -5.89 5.94
CA GLU A 81 13.13 -6.99 5.61
C GLU A 81 14.53 -6.49 5.26
N THR A 82 14.63 -5.47 4.41
CA THR A 82 15.92 -4.85 4.05
C THR A 82 16.56 -4.20 5.27
N ARG A 83 15.77 -3.52 6.08
CA ARG A 83 16.24 -2.88 7.31
C ARG A 83 16.83 -3.89 8.29
N VAL A 84 16.12 -4.99 8.58
CA VAL A 84 16.59 -6.06 9.46
C VAL A 84 17.85 -6.75 8.90
N ASN A 85 17.90 -6.98 7.58
CA ASN A 85 19.11 -7.55 6.96
C ASN A 85 20.33 -6.63 7.09
N ALA A 86 20.14 -5.32 7.02
CA ALA A 86 21.19 -4.34 7.26
C ALA A 86 21.62 -4.31 8.74
N GLN A 87 20.68 -4.31 9.69
CA GLN A 87 20.95 -4.34 11.13
C GLN A 87 21.68 -5.62 11.57
N THR A 88 21.39 -6.76 10.96
CA THR A 88 22.02 -8.05 11.24
C THR A 88 23.33 -8.27 10.48
N GLY A 89 23.82 -7.28 9.74
CA GLY A 89 25.08 -7.36 8.99
C GLY A 89 25.05 -8.23 7.73
N ARG A 90 23.86 -8.67 7.28
CA ARG A 90 23.72 -9.41 6.02
C ARG A 90 23.86 -8.50 4.80
N TYR A 91 23.44 -7.24 4.94
CA TYR A 91 23.59 -6.19 3.94
C TYR A 91 24.46 -5.08 4.50
N ALA A 92 25.36 -4.54 3.68
CA ALA A 92 26.06 -3.30 4.00
C ALA A 92 25.06 -2.12 3.91
N ARG A 93 25.10 -1.22 4.87
CA ARG A 93 24.27 0.00 4.88
C ARG A 93 25.09 1.20 4.46
N VAL A 94 24.62 1.91 3.42
CA VAL A 94 25.12 3.22 3.03
C VAL A 94 24.01 4.23 3.25
N ALA A 95 24.29 5.28 4.02
CA ALA A 95 23.34 6.36 4.28
C ALA A 95 23.69 7.59 3.45
N LEU A 96 22.69 8.20 2.83
CA LEU A 96 22.78 9.50 2.15
C LEU A 96 22.02 10.53 3.01
N PRO A 97 22.68 11.21 3.96
CA PRO A 97 22.02 12.00 5.00
C PRO A 97 21.45 13.33 4.48
N SER A 98 21.96 13.85 3.37
CA SER A 98 21.52 15.11 2.78
C SER A 98 20.72 14.92 1.51
N ARG A 99 19.75 15.82 1.28
CA ARG A 99 19.08 15.91 -0.01
C ARG A 99 19.97 16.61 -1.03
N TYR A 100 19.82 16.22 -2.29
CA TYR A 100 20.47 16.94 -3.39
C TYR A 100 20.03 18.41 -3.39
N ALA A 101 20.97 19.33 -3.66
CA ALA A 101 20.78 20.79 -3.71
C ALA A 101 20.21 21.42 -2.41
N GLU A 102 20.54 20.87 -1.22
CA GLU A 102 20.14 21.41 0.10
C GLU A 102 18.62 21.65 0.24
N ALA A 103 17.79 20.91 -0.47
CA ALA A 103 16.35 21.03 -0.42
C ALA A 103 15.83 20.75 1.01
N ALA A 104 15.15 21.74 1.61
CA ALA A 104 14.58 21.60 2.94
C ALA A 104 13.47 20.56 2.98
N LEU A 105 13.35 19.84 4.11
CA LEU A 105 12.21 18.98 4.36
C LEU A 105 10.95 19.83 4.57
N PRO A 106 9.77 19.38 4.10
CA PRO A 106 8.52 20.06 4.39
C PRO A 106 8.21 20.03 5.89
N GLU A 107 7.60 21.09 6.39
CA GLU A 107 6.98 21.09 7.73
C GLU A 107 5.74 20.20 7.69
N LEU A 108 5.72 19.14 8.50
CA LEU A 108 4.61 18.19 8.54
C LEU A 108 3.73 18.41 9.77
N ALA A 109 2.41 18.38 9.58
CA ALA A 109 1.46 18.47 10.67
C ALA A 109 0.26 17.53 10.44
N ALA A 110 -0.25 16.95 11.53
CA ALA A 110 -1.50 16.21 11.53
C ALA A 110 -2.67 17.15 11.85
N ILE A 111 -3.74 17.05 11.08
CA ILE A 111 -5.02 17.69 11.35
C ILE A 111 -5.92 16.67 12.01
N ASP A 112 -6.25 16.86 13.29
CA ASP A 112 -7.20 16.02 14.01
C ASP A 112 -8.63 16.30 13.53
N LEU A 113 -9.18 15.36 12.75
CA LEU A 113 -10.53 15.46 12.18
C LEU A 113 -11.66 15.39 13.23
N ARG A 114 -11.37 14.98 14.45
CA ARG A 114 -12.33 15.02 15.57
C ARG A 114 -12.52 16.45 16.07
N ARG A 115 -11.46 17.30 16.00
CA ARG A 115 -11.46 18.71 16.40
C ARG A 115 -11.81 19.65 15.25
N HIS A 116 -11.42 19.26 14.04
CA HIS A 116 -11.60 20.03 12.81
C HIS A 116 -12.30 19.20 11.74
N PRO A 117 -13.57 18.79 11.98
CA PRO A 117 -14.28 17.94 11.04
C PRO A 117 -14.54 18.70 9.73
N PRO A 118 -14.54 18.02 8.57
CA PRO A 118 -15.07 18.55 7.33
C PRO A 118 -16.55 18.91 7.45
N ALA A 119 -17.01 19.78 6.58
CA ALA A 119 -18.44 20.08 6.45
C ALA A 119 -19.26 18.80 6.16
N ARG A 120 -20.54 18.82 6.46
CA ARG A 120 -21.43 17.65 6.24
C ARG A 120 -21.39 17.23 4.77
N GLY A 121 -20.93 16.00 4.51
CA GLY A 121 -20.77 15.48 3.15
C GLY A 121 -19.44 15.80 2.47
N GLY A 122 -18.65 16.73 3.04
CA GLY A 122 -17.31 17.07 2.57
C GLY A 122 -16.21 16.14 3.09
N PHE A 123 -14.99 16.36 2.60
CA PHE A 123 -13.76 15.60 2.91
C PHE A 123 -12.60 16.51 3.31
N LEU A 124 -12.69 17.80 2.99
CA LEU A 124 -11.67 18.78 3.29
C LEU A 124 -11.99 19.49 4.60
N SER A 125 -11.08 19.42 5.56
CA SER A 125 -11.22 20.14 6.84
C SER A 125 -10.95 21.63 6.67
N PRO A 126 -11.54 22.50 7.54
CA PRO A 126 -11.31 23.95 7.47
C PRO A 126 -9.82 24.36 7.48
N PRO A 127 -8.93 23.74 8.30
CA PRO A 127 -7.51 24.06 8.26
C PRO A 127 -6.82 23.72 6.93
N LEU A 128 -7.26 22.64 6.26
CA LEU A 128 -6.71 22.27 4.95
C LEU A 128 -7.20 23.23 3.86
N ILE A 129 -8.49 23.59 3.86
CA ILE A 129 -9.06 24.60 2.95
C ILE A 129 -8.32 25.93 3.08
N GLU A 130 -8.06 26.37 4.31
CA GLU A 130 -7.33 27.61 4.57
C GLU A 130 -5.86 27.54 4.08
N ALA A 131 -5.22 26.39 4.26
CA ALA A 131 -3.87 26.19 3.74
C ALA A 131 -3.81 26.24 2.21
N ILE A 132 -4.79 25.65 1.52
CA ILE A 132 -4.93 25.72 0.05
C ILE A 132 -5.10 27.17 -0.38
N ARG A 133 -5.99 27.95 0.28
CA ARG A 133 -6.23 29.36 -0.04
C ARG A 133 -4.94 30.17 0.04
N LYS A 134 -4.18 30.03 1.14
CA LYS A 134 -2.89 30.69 1.33
C LYS A 134 -1.83 30.31 0.31
N THR A 135 -1.91 29.09 -0.22
CA THR A 135 -1.00 28.61 -1.28
C THR A 135 -1.37 29.24 -2.61
N LEU A 136 -2.67 29.32 -2.93
CA LEU A 136 -3.17 30.00 -4.14
C LEU A 136 -2.83 31.49 -4.15
N GLU A 137 -2.97 32.20 -3.00
CA GLU A 137 -2.59 33.61 -2.85
C GLU A 137 -1.11 33.89 -3.16
N LYS A 138 -0.25 32.86 -3.05
CA LYS A 138 1.18 32.94 -3.38
C LYS A 138 1.50 32.49 -4.80
N GLU A 139 0.48 32.15 -5.60
CA GLU A 139 0.63 31.55 -6.92
C GLU A 139 1.46 30.26 -6.89
N GLU A 140 1.31 29.49 -5.82
CA GLU A 140 1.96 28.19 -5.60
C GLU A 140 0.97 27.06 -5.76
N GLN A 141 1.49 25.83 -5.92
CA GLN A 141 0.67 24.64 -6.21
C GLN A 141 0.39 23.82 -4.95
N SER A 142 -0.82 23.26 -4.90
CA SER A 142 -1.26 22.33 -3.86
C SER A 142 -1.50 20.94 -4.46
N LEU A 143 -1.03 19.90 -3.77
CA LEU A 143 -1.37 18.50 -4.05
C LEU A 143 -2.35 17.98 -3.00
N LEU A 144 -3.51 17.53 -3.42
CA LEU A 144 -4.44 16.77 -2.60
C LEU A 144 -4.29 15.28 -2.92
N PHE A 145 -3.74 14.56 -1.98
CA PHE A 145 -3.46 13.14 -2.13
C PHE A 145 -4.55 12.28 -1.48
N LEU A 146 -5.03 11.31 -2.24
CA LEU A 146 -5.95 10.29 -1.77
C LEU A 146 -5.36 8.90 -1.91
N ASN A 147 -5.24 8.18 -0.79
CA ASN A 147 -4.80 6.78 -0.81
C ASN A 147 -5.95 5.85 -1.20
N ARG A 148 -6.12 5.54 -2.50
CA ARG A 148 -7.28 4.80 -3.04
C ARG A 148 -6.99 3.32 -3.38
N ARG A 149 -5.96 2.66 -2.91
CA ARG A 149 -5.76 1.25 -3.28
C ARG A 149 -6.44 0.28 -2.31
N GLY A 150 -7.28 -0.60 -2.88
CA GLY A 150 -7.78 -1.82 -2.25
C GLY A 150 -8.95 -1.62 -1.29
N TYR A 151 -10.14 -1.54 -1.79
CA TYR A 151 -11.34 -1.22 -1.05
C TYR A 151 -12.13 -2.39 -0.53
N ALA A 152 -12.23 -2.41 0.79
CA ALA A 152 -13.53 -2.58 1.42
C ALA A 152 -13.81 -1.28 2.20
N PRO A 153 -14.99 -0.66 2.13
CA PRO A 153 -15.26 0.55 2.85
C PRO A 153 -15.21 0.30 4.35
N LEU A 154 -14.24 0.93 5.02
CA LEU A 154 -14.14 0.93 6.47
C LEU A 154 -15.32 1.72 7.05
N THR A 155 -15.98 1.21 8.09
CA THR A 155 -17.01 1.96 8.81
C THR A 155 -16.36 2.73 9.96
N LEU A 156 -16.55 4.05 9.98
CA LEU A 156 -16.14 4.89 11.09
C LEU A 156 -17.23 5.88 11.49
N CYS A 157 -17.17 6.36 12.73
CA CYS A 157 -17.98 7.46 13.21
C CYS A 157 -17.33 8.80 12.84
N ARG A 158 -18.04 9.67 12.10
CA ARG A 158 -17.54 11.00 11.74
C ARG A 158 -17.42 11.98 12.91
N VAL A 159 -18.09 11.70 14.02
CA VAL A 159 -18.08 12.59 15.19
C VAL A 159 -16.84 12.33 16.05
N CYS A 160 -16.59 11.09 16.43
CA CYS A 160 -15.49 10.76 17.37
C CYS A 160 -14.31 10.02 16.71
N GLY A 161 -14.43 9.61 15.44
CA GLY A 161 -13.42 8.83 14.76
C GLY A 161 -13.40 7.35 15.15
N HIS A 162 -14.37 6.87 15.96
CA HIS A 162 -14.45 5.47 16.36
C HIS A 162 -14.49 4.55 15.15
N ARG A 163 -13.66 3.51 15.19
CA ARG A 163 -13.55 2.48 14.15
C ARG A 163 -13.89 1.14 14.74
N PHE A 164 -14.64 0.35 14.02
CA PHE A 164 -15.05 -0.97 14.49
C PHE A 164 -13.87 -1.94 14.37
N GLN A 165 -13.38 -2.40 15.51
CA GLN A 165 -12.30 -3.37 15.62
C GLN A 165 -12.89 -4.78 15.82
N CYS A 166 -12.28 -5.78 15.19
CA CYS A 166 -12.66 -7.16 15.40
C CYS A 166 -12.29 -7.58 16.83
N PRO A 167 -13.22 -8.21 17.60
CA PRO A 167 -12.94 -8.67 18.96
C PRO A 167 -11.92 -9.83 19.02
N ASP A 168 -11.82 -10.62 17.95
CA ASP A 168 -10.98 -11.82 17.89
C ASP A 168 -9.58 -11.56 17.31
N CYS A 169 -9.39 -10.41 16.66
CA CYS A 169 -8.10 -10.01 16.11
C CYS A 169 -8.03 -8.49 15.99
N SER A 170 -6.87 -7.90 16.10
CA SER A 170 -6.65 -6.44 16.06
C SER A 170 -6.92 -5.79 14.68
N SER A 171 -7.83 -6.38 13.91
CA SER A 171 -8.19 -5.93 12.56
C SER A 171 -9.48 -5.11 12.59
N TRP A 172 -9.61 -4.18 11.64
CA TRP A 172 -10.83 -3.40 11.48
C TRP A 172 -11.92 -4.23 10.80
N LEU A 173 -13.17 -3.97 11.20
CA LEU A 173 -14.35 -4.53 10.55
C LEU A 173 -14.73 -3.68 9.35
N VAL A 174 -15.17 -4.37 8.32
CA VAL A 174 -15.51 -3.80 7.01
C VAL A 174 -16.99 -3.92 6.75
N GLU A 175 -17.66 -2.83 6.35
CA GLU A 175 -19.07 -2.87 6.02
C GLU A 175 -19.35 -3.63 4.71
N HIS A 176 -20.18 -4.67 4.78
CA HIS A 176 -20.79 -5.30 3.62
C HIS A 176 -22.20 -4.72 3.42
N ARG A 177 -22.29 -3.64 2.65
CA ARG A 177 -23.53 -2.85 2.50
C ARG A 177 -24.76 -3.68 2.13
N PHE A 178 -24.63 -4.65 1.22
CA PHE A 178 -25.74 -5.52 0.82
C PHE A 178 -26.28 -6.44 1.92
N ARG A 179 -25.54 -6.59 3.02
CA ARG A 179 -25.91 -7.45 4.16
C ARG A 179 -26.16 -6.68 5.44
N GLY A 180 -25.88 -5.38 5.49
CA GLY A 180 -25.95 -4.57 6.70
C GLY A 180 -25.06 -5.09 7.83
N GLN A 181 -23.95 -5.72 7.51
CA GLN A 181 -23.04 -6.37 8.45
C GLN A 181 -21.63 -5.82 8.35
N LEU A 182 -20.97 -5.79 9.48
CA LEU A 182 -19.52 -5.57 9.60
C LEU A 182 -18.81 -6.93 9.62
N VAL A 183 -17.75 -7.09 8.84
CA VAL A 183 -17.04 -8.36 8.64
C VAL A 183 -15.55 -8.17 8.84
N CYS A 184 -14.94 -9.03 9.63
CA CYS A 184 -13.49 -9.15 9.71
C CYS A 184 -12.95 -10.02 8.58
N HIS A 185 -12.12 -9.46 7.71
CA HIS A 185 -11.50 -10.22 6.61
C HIS A 185 -10.29 -11.07 7.05
N GLN A 186 -9.87 -11.00 8.30
CA GLN A 186 -8.78 -11.81 8.83
C GLN A 186 -9.28 -13.14 9.42
N CYS A 187 -10.29 -13.10 10.29
CA CYS A 187 -10.82 -14.30 10.97
C CYS A 187 -12.22 -14.70 10.53
N GLY A 188 -12.92 -13.85 9.77
CA GLY A 188 -14.30 -14.10 9.35
C GLY A 188 -15.37 -13.72 10.38
N HIS A 189 -14.99 -13.08 11.51
CA HIS A 189 -15.96 -12.54 12.46
C HIS A 189 -16.96 -11.61 11.78
N THR A 190 -18.24 -11.73 12.16
CA THR A 190 -19.33 -10.89 11.61
C THR A 190 -20.21 -10.36 12.72
N GLU A 191 -20.56 -9.08 12.65
CA GLU A 191 -21.52 -8.47 13.53
C GLU A 191 -22.49 -7.57 12.78
N LYS A 192 -23.65 -7.28 13.37
CA LYS A 192 -24.63 -6.35 12.78
C LYS A 192 -24.09 -4.93 12.91
N LYS A 193 -24.21 -4.13 11.82
CA LYS A 193 -23.89 -2.70 11.89
C LYS A 193 -24.82 -2.02 12.91
N PRO A 194 -24.28 -1.37 13.96
CA PRO A 194 -25.11 -0.66 14.92
C PRO A 194 -25.72 0.61 14.29
N GLU A 195 -26.87 1.04 14.79
CA GLU A 195 -27.56 2.26 14.37
C GLU A 195 -26.87 3.50 14.97
N ALA A 196 -26.35 3.39 16.18
CA ALA A 196 -25.64 4.44 16.88
C ALA A 196 -24.15 4.08 17.07
N CYS A 197 -23.30 5.09 17.15
CA CYS A 197 -21.90 4.90 17.48
C CYS A 197 -21.74 4.37 18.92
N PRO A 198 -21.08 3.24 19.17
CA PRO A 198 -20.92 2.69 20.51
C PRO A 198 -20.08 3.59 21.43
N GLU A 199 -19.22 4.45 20.87
CA GLU A 199 -18.34 5.33 21.65
C GLU A 199 -18.99 6.65 22.04
N CYS A 200 -19.67 7.32 21.09
CA CYS A 200 -20.26 8.65 21.33
C CYS A 200 -21.77 8.70 21.26
N GLY A 201 -22.48 7.59 21.02
CA GLY A 201 -23.93 7.50 20.98
C GLY A 201 -24.61 8.20 19.79
N THR A 202 -23.87 8.81 18.89
CA THR A 202 -24.45 9.60 17.78
C THR A 202 -25.06 8.69 16.73
N LEU A 203 -26.30 8.99 16.31
CA LEU A 203 -27.04 8.31 15.24
C LEU A 203 -26.61 8.85 13.85
N ASP A 204 -26.74 8.03 12.81
CA ASP A 204 -26.55 8.40 11.38
C ASP A 204 -25.19 9.00 11.01
N HIS A 205 -24.20 8.87 11.88
CA HIS A 205 -22.81 9.32 11.62
C HIS A 205 -21.82 8.18 11.29
N LEU A 206 -22.32 6.96 11.20
CA LEU A 206 -21.51 5.81 10.79
C LEU A 206 -21.42 5.76 9.26
N VAL A 207 -20.28 6.07 8.73
CA VAL A 207 -20.04 6.14 7.27
C VAL A 207 -19.00 5.14 6.83
N ALA A 208 -19.24 4.57 5.66
CA ALA A 208 -18.22 3.86 4.94
C ALA A 208 -17.20 4.88 4.41
N CYS A 209 -15.97 4.80 4.84
CA CYS A 209 -14.93 5.73 4.40
C CYS A 209 -14.40 5.37 3.02
N GLY A 210 -14.19 6.40 2.24
CA GLY A 210 -13.51 6.41 0.98
C GLY A 210 -14.14 7.39 -0.01
N PRO A 211 -13.67 8.66 -0.06
CA PRO A 211 -14.05 9.58 -1.13
C PRO A 211 -13.48 9.08 -2.47
N GLY A 212 -14.25 9.20 -3.55
CA GLY A 212 -13.70 9.14 -4.90
C GLY A 212 -12.93 10.44 -5.21
N VAL A 213 -11.94 10.37 -6.10
CA VAL A 213 -11.21 11.58 -6.56
C VAL A 213 -12.15 12.61 -7.17
N GLU A 214 -13.24 12.15 -7.79
CA GLU A 214 -14.27 12.99 -8.39
C GLU A 214 -14.98 13.86 -7.34
N ARG A 215 -15.34 13.29 -6.18
CA ARG A 215 -16.01 14.03 -5.10
C ARG A 215 -15.11 15.05 -4.44
N ILE A 216 -13.79 14.74 -4.33
CA ILE A 216 -12.83 15.74 -3.87
C ILE A 216 -12.69 16.85 -4.90
N ALA A 217 -12.70 16.53 -6.20
CA ALA A 217 -12.64 17.53 -7.26
C ALA A 217 -13.86 18.44 -7.25
N GLU A 218 -15.07 17.90 -7.07
CA GLU A 218 -16.30 18.67 -6.91
C GLU A 218 -16.23 19.62 -5.71
N GLU A 219 -15.73 19.15 -4.56
CA GLU A 219 -15.57 19.97 -3.35
C GLU A 219 -14.51 21.05 -3.54
N VAL A 220 -13.39 20.75 -4.21
CA VAL A 220 -12.35 21.74 -4.55
C VAL A 220 -12.92 22.83 -5.46
N VAL A 221 -13.65 22.49 -6.51
CA VAL A 221 -14.28 23.46 -7.42
C VAL A 221 -15.30 24.34 -6.67
N ALA A 222 -16.05 23.77 -5.73
CA ALA A 222 -17.00 24.54 -4.91
C ALA A 222 -16.30 25.55 -3.98
N HIS A 223 -15.12 25.23 -3.45
CA HIS A 223 -14.36 26.13 -2.58
C HIS A 223 -13.46 27.12 -3.35
N PHE A 224 -13.00 26.74 -4.54
CA PHE A 224 -12.00 27.46 -5.35
C PHE A 224 -12.40 27.43 -6.84
N PRO A 225 -13.49 28.12 -7.22
CA PRO A 225 -14.04 28.04 -8.59
C PRO A 225 -13.09 28.59 -9.66
N ASP A 226 -12.21 29.51 -9.29
CA ASP A 226 -11.25 30.14 -10.21
C ASP A 226 -9.92 29.38 -10.31
N ALA A 227 -9.69 28.34 -9.49
CA ALA A 227 -8.47 27.58 -9.48
C ALA A 227 -8.41 26.54 -10.62
N ARG A 228 -7.28 26.49 -11.32
CA ARG A 228 -7.02 25.49 -12.35
C ARG A 228 -6.74 24.13 -11.70
N THR A 229 -7.72 23.24 -11.73
CA THR A 229 -7.64 21.94 -11.08
C THR A 229 -7.34 20.82 -12.09
N ILE A 230 -6.36 19.98 -11.78
CA ILE A 230 -6.04 18.75 -12.54
C ILE A 230 -6.25 17.53 -11.66
N VAL A 231 -6.93 16.49 -12.19
CA VAL A 231 -7.15 15.21 -11.52
C VAL A 231 -6.26 14.14 -12.16
N LEU A 232 -5.32 13.60 -11.40
CA LEU A 232 -4.38 12.56 -11.83
C LEU A 232 -4.78 11.21 -11.21
N SER A 233 -5.52 10.40 -11.97
CA SER A 233 -5.96 9.06 -11.54
C SER A 233 -5.74 8.04 -12.65
N SER A 234 -5.37 6.80 -12.24
CA SER A 234 -5.20 5.67 -13.17
C SER A 234 -6.50 5.23 -13.87
N ASP A 235 -7.65 5.63 -13.32
CA ASP A 235 -8.97 5.21 -13.77
C ASP A 235 -9.55 6.17 -14.82
N LEU A 236 -8.85 7.29 -15.10
CA LEU A 236 -9.32 8.26 -16.08
C LEU A 236 -9.09 7.76 -17.52
N VAL A 237 -10.08 7.97 -18.35
CA VAL A 237 -10.05 7.64 -19.77
C VAL A 237 -8.99 8.49 -20.49
N GLY A 238 -8.08 7.87 -21.26
CA GLY A 238 -7.07 8.60 -22.07
C GLY A 238 -5.67 8.00 -22.06
N GLY A 239 -5.41 7.01 -21.22
CA GLY A 239 -4.17 6.22 -21.22
C GLY A 239 -2.90 7.01 -20.88
N VAL A 240 -1.74 6.38 -21.12
CA VAL A 240 -0.40 6.88 -20.77
C VAL A 240 -0.07 8.24 -21.40
N ARG A 241 -0.57 8.51 -22.62
CA ARG A 241 -0.28 9.78 -23.34
C ARG A 241 -0.92 10.98 -22.65
N ARG A 242 -2.18 10.85 -22.23
CA ARG A 242 -2.89 11.92 -21.51
C ARG A 242 -2.25 12.17 -20.16
N LEU A 243 -1.95 11.10 -19.40
CA LEU A 243 -1.27 11.22 -18.11
C LEU A 243 0.06 11.98 -18.23
N ARG A 244 0.84 11.71 -19.29
CA ARG A 244 2.10 12.40 -19.52
C ARG A 244 1.90 13.89 -19.77
N LEU A 245 0.91 14.28 -20.57
CA LEU A 245 0.59 15.68 -20.85
C LEU A 245 0.13 16.41 -19.57
N GLU A 246 -0.71 15.77 -18.76
CA GLU A 246 -1.18 16.34 -17.47
C GLU A 246 -0.02 16.53 -16.48
N LEU A 247 0.90 15.57 -16.40
CA LEU A 247 2.09 15.69 -15.56
C LEU A 247 3.05 16.79 -16.04
N GLU A 248 3.21 16.95 -17.34
CA GLU A 248 3.99 18.05 -17.96
C GLU A 248 3.33 19.41 -17.65
N ALA A 249 2.01 19.52 -17.73
CA ALA A 249 1.25 20.72 -17.39
C ALA A 249 1.43 21.11 -15.91
N VAL A 250 1.35 20.14 -14.99
CA VAL A 250 1.63 20.36 -13.55
C VAL A 250 3.06 20.87 -13.35
N ALA A 251 4.05 20.24 -13.99
CA ALA A 251 5.45 20.62 -13.86
C ALA A 251 5.74 22.04 -14.38
N LYS A 252 4.99 22.50 -15.38
CA LYS A 252 5.07 23.88 -15.93
C LYS A 252 4.33 24.93 -15.10
N GLY A 253 3.57 24.54 -14.06
CA GLY A 253 2.76 25.45 -13.27
C GLY A 253 1.41 25.81 -13.91
N GLU A 254 0.93 25.02 -14.86
CA GLU A 254 -0.36 25.24 -15.55
C GLU A 254 -1.56 24.77 -14.70
N ALA A 255 -1.34 24.17 -13.53
CA ALA A 255 -2.33 23.78 -12.55
C ALA A 255 -2.05 24.44 -11.21
N ASP A 256 -3.09 24.84 -10.49
CA ASP A 256 -3.00 25.42 -9.14
C ASP A 256 -3.25 24.35 -8.07
N ILE A 257 -4.23 23.48 -8.32
CA ILE A 257 -4.57 22.36 -7.44
C ILE A 257 -4.51 21.04 -8.21
N VAL A 258 -3.72 20.13 -7.70
CA VAL A 258 -3.58 18.78 -8.24
C VAL A 258 -4.27 17.79 -7.29
N ILE A 259 -5.20 17.00 -7.77
CA ILE A 259 -5.83 15.93 -7.01
C ILE A 259 -5.33 14.62 -7.56
N GLY A 260 -4.73 13.79 -6.72
CA GLY A 260 -4.12 12.57 -7.22
C GLY A 260 -4.10 11.40 -6.24
N THR A 261 -3.90 10.22 -6.83
CA THR A 261 -3.68 8.97 -6.11
C THR A 261 -2.19 8.59 -6.19
N GLN A 262 -1.85 7.34 -6.02
CA GLN A 262 -0.45 6.86 -5.98
C GLN A 262 0.42 7.23 -7.19
N LEU A 263 -0.17 7.62 -8.33
CA LEU A 263 0.60 8.07 -9.50
C LEU A 263 1.43 9.33 -9.22
N VAL A 264 0.89 10.28 -8.44
CA VAL A 264 1.59 11.52 -8.05
C VAL A 264 2.68 11.28 -7.01
N ALA A 265 2.63 10.16 -6.29
CA ALA A 265 3.64 9.82 -5.29
C ALA A 265 4.99 9.40 -5.92
N LYS A 266 5.03 9.05 -7.22
CA LYS A 266 6.20 8.46 -7.87
C LYS A 266 6.75 9.29 -9.01
N GLY A 267 8.08 9.41 -9.07
CA GLY A 267 8.85 9.74 -10.28
C GLY A 267 8.80 11.17 -10.82
N HIS A 268 7.99 12.08 -10.30
CA HIS A 268 7.85 13.43 -10.86
C HIS A 268 8.36 14.51 -9.92
N ASN A 269 8.94 15.55 -10.49
CA ASN A 269 9.36 16.75 -9.77
C ASN A 269 8.41 17.91 -10.13
N PHE A 270 7.79 18.51 -9.11
CA PHE A 270 6.87 19.65 -9.27
C PHE A 270 7.46 20.87 -8.52
N PRO A 271 8.16 21.74 -9.24
CA PRO A 271 8.93 22.83 -8.61
C PRO A 271 8.10 23.80 -7.75
N ASN A 272 6.86 24.07 -8.15
CA ASN A 272 5.98 25.01 -7.49
C ASN A 272 5.07 24.38 -6.43
N MET A 273 5.20 23.07 -6.17
CA MET A 273 4.37 22.38 -5.19
C MET A 273 4.88 22.61 -3.79
N THR A 274 4.21 23.48 -3.05
CA THR A 274 4.59 23.88 -1.68
C THR A 274 3.63 23.36 -0.62
N LEU A 275 2.42 22.92 -1.01
CA LEU A 275 1.47 22.27 -0.11
C LEU A 275 1.14 20.83 -0.58
N VAL A 276 1.23 19.90 0.35
CA VAL A 276 0.68 18.54 0.18
C VAL A 276 -0.35 18.29 1.26
N GLY A 277 -1.61 18.11 0.86
CA GLY A 277 -2.71 17.71 1.73
C GLY A 277 -3.05 16.23 1.53
N VAL A 278 -2.91 15.42 2.56
CA VAL A 278 -3.41 14.03 2.57
C VAL A 278 -4.83 14.05 3.10
N VAL A 279 -5.80 13.71 2.24
CA VAL A 279 -7.23 13.83 2.56
C VAL A 279 -7.69 12.79 3.58
N ASP A 280 -7.14 11.58 3.51
CA ASP A 280 -7.38 10.52 4.50
C ASP A 280 -6.07 9.73 4.71
N ALA A 281 -5.37 10.06 5.79
CA ALA A 281 -4.12 9.40 6.15
C ALA A 281 -4.33 8.04 6.82
N ASP A 282 -5.53 7.78 7.34
CA ASP A 282 -5.86 6.58 8.10
C ASP A 282 -6.23 5.38 7.22
N LEU A 283 -6.60 5.63 5.98
CA LEU A 283 -7.19 4.61 5.11
C LEU A 283 -6.28 3.38 4.93
N GLY A 284 -4.97 3.60 4.81
CA GLY A 284 -4.00 2.53 4.73
C GLY A 284 -3.88 1.68 5.99
N LEU A 285 -4.07 2.29 7.16
CA LEU A 285 -3.99 1.63 8.48
C LEU A 285 -5.21 0.76 8.79
N ALA A 286 -6.32 1.04 8.13
CA ALA A 286 -7.57 0.32 8.33
C ALA A 286 -7.60 -1.08 7.69
N LEU A 287 -6.61 -1.41 6.88
CA LEU A 287 -6.53 -2.68 6.19
C LEU A 287 -6.09 -3.80 7.16
N ALA A 288 -6.79 -4.93 7.09
CA ALA A 288 -6.41 -6.15 7.78
C ALA A 288 -5.21 -6.83 7.08
N ASP A 289 -4.12 -6.10 6.97
CA ASP A 289 -2.88 -6.52 6.31
C ASP A 289 -1.72 -6.37 7.30
N PRO A 290 -0.94 -7.41 7.57
CA PRO A 290 0.21 -7.34 8.48
C PRO A 290 1.25 -6.28 8.10
N ARG A 291 1.21 -5.77 6.86
CA ARG A 291 2.11 -4.72 6.35
C ARG A 291 1.45 -3.35 6.26
N ALA A 292 0.24 -3.19 6.81
CA ALA A 292 -0.52 -1.95 6.69
C ALA A 292 0.23 -0.72 7.22
N ALA A 293 0.85 -0.83 8.40
CA ALA A 293 1.61 0.26 9.02
C ALA A 293 2.84 0.63 8.18
N GLU A 294 3.64 -0.35 7.76
CA GLU A 294 4.81 -0.15 6.90
C GLU A 294 4.45 0.56 5.60
N ARG A 295 3.43 0.07 4.90
CA ARG A 295 3.00 0.66 3.63
C ARG A 295 2.45 2.06 3.77
N THR A 296 1.69 2.30 4.84
CA THR A 296 1.16 3.63 5.11
C THR A 296 2.28 4.60 5.41
N PHE A 297 3.26 4.20 6.24
CA PHE A 297 4.44 4.99 6.51
C PHE A 297 5.22 5.31 5.22
N GLN A 298 5.51 4.31 4.39
CA GLN A 298 6.25 4.48 3.13
C GLN A 298 5.51 5.42 2.17
N LEU A 299 4.21 5.20 1.97
CA LEU A 299 3.39 5.99 1.07
C LEU A 299 3.28 7.44 1.51
N LEU A 300 2.94 7.69 2.78
CA LEU A 300 2.78 9.04 3.30
C LEU A 300 4.11 9.80 3.32
N SER A 301 5.22 9.13 3.65
CA SER A 301 6.56 9.72 3.57
C SER A 301 6.94 10.09 2.13
N GLN A 302 6.62 9.24 1.15
CA GLN A 302 6.87 9.55 -0.26
C GLN A 302 6.04 10.74 -0.75
N VAL A 303 4.76 10.78 -0.40
CA VAL A 303 3.84 11.84 -0.85
C VAL A 303 4.19 13.18 -0.22
N THR A 304 4.38 13.21 1.10
CA THR A 304 4.77 14.45 1.79
C THR A 304 6.14 14.95 1.33
N GLY A 305 7.05 14.05 0.98
CA GLY A 305 8.35 14.37 0.39
C GLY A 305 8.31 14.96 -1.02
N ARG A 306 7.11 15.10 -1.65
CA ARG A 306 6.95 15.80 -2.95
C ARG A 306 7.01 17.31 -2.82
N ALA A 307 6.63 17.86 -1.67
CA ALA A 307 6.77 19.28 -1.40
C ALA A 307 8.25 19.66 -1.13
N GLY A 308 8.62 20.91 -1.47
CA GLY A 308 9.89 21.50 -1.06
C GLY A 308 11.14 21.08 -1.82
N ARG A 309 11.03 20.62 -3.04
CA ARG A 309 12.19 20.18 -3.85
C ARG A 309 13.02 21.34 -4.46
N THR A 310 12.55 22.56 -4.34
CA THR A 310 13.17 23.76 -4.96
C THR A 310 13.63 24.80 -3.94
N GLY A 311 13.85 24.42 -2.67
CA GLY A 311 14.29 25.35 -1.64
C GLY A 311 13.19 26.26 -1.07
N LYS A 312 11.97 26.25 -1.64
CA LYS A 312 10.82 26.96 -1.09
C LYS A 312 10.35 26.31 0.22
N LYS A 313 9.92 27.12 1.19
CA LYS A 313 9.24 26.62 2.39
C LYS A 313 7.99 25.87 1.98
N SER A 314 7.86 24.64 2.41
CA SER A 314 6.76 23.76 2.04
C SER A 314 6.13 23.08 3.25
N ARG A 315 4.88 22.69 3.12
CA ARG A 315 4.09 22.07 4.19
C ARG A 315 3.40 20.79 3.72
N GLY A 316 3.32 19.83 4.63
CA GLY A 316 2.50 18.63 4.45
C GLY A 316 1.46 18.55 5.58
N LEU A 317 0.19 18.46 5.21
CA LEU A 317 -0.93 18.37 6.15
C LEU A 317 -1.62 17.02 5.99
N LEU A 318 -1.69 16.25 7.08
CA LEU A 318 -2.29 14.92 7.10
C LEU A 318 -3.60 14.95 7.87
N GLN A 319 -4.73 14.84 7.18
CA GLN A 319 -6.03 14.68 7.84
C GLN A 319 -6.15 13.28 8.40
N THR A 320 -6.40 13.17 9.70
CA THR A 320 -6.47 11.89 10.41
C THR A 320 -7.43 11.94 11.60
N TYR A 321 -8.11 10.84 11.88
CA TYR A 321 -8.83 10.62 13.14
C TYR A 321 -7.92 10.08 14.25
N GLN A 322 -6.68 9.69 13.91
CA GLN A 322 -5.72 9.07 14.82
C GLN A 322 -4.37 9.80 14.81
N PRO A 323 -4.30 11.08 15.24
CA PRO A 323 -3.05 11.86 15.21
C PRO A 323 -1.97 11.23 16.12
N ASP A 324 -2.38 10.49 17.15
CA ASP A 324 -1.47 9.82 18.08
C ASP A 324 -1.00 8.43 17.61
N HIS A 325 -1.49 7.95 16.47
CA HIS A 325 -1.04 6.67 15.91
C HIS A 325 0.48 6.71 15.64
N PRO A 326 1.25 5.65 15.98
CA PRO A 326 2.71 5.65 15.83
C PRO A 326 3.21 6.03 14.44
N VAL A 327 2.53 5.58 13.38
CA VAL A 327 2.85 5.96 11.99
C VAL A 327 2.72 7.47 11.80
N MET A 328 1.62 8.08 12.28
CA MET A 328 1.39 9.52 12.15
C MET A 328 2.43 10.33 12.91
N ARG A 329 2.72 9.91 14.16
CA ARG A 329 3.75 10.56 14.99
C ARG A 329 5.12 10.52 14.34
N ALA A 330 5.53 9.36 13.83
CA ALA A 330 6.81 9.20 13.15
C ALA A 330 6.93 10.06 11.88
N ILE A 331 5.85 10.17 11.11
CA ILE A 331 5.83 11.02 9.91
C ILE A 331 5.93 12.50 10.29
N VAL A 332 5.11 12.96 11.23
CA VAL A 332 5.05 14.37 11.65
C VAL A 332 6.35 14.81 12.32
N SER A 333 6.96 13.95 13.15
CA SER A 333 8.25 14.24 13.79
C SER A 333 9.45 14.09 12.86
N GLY A 334 9.29 13.42 11.70
CA GLY A 334 10.41 13.03 10.84
C GLY A 334 11.28 11.91 11.41
N ASP A 335 10.85 11.26 12.50
CA ASP A 335 11.60 10.19 13.17
C ASP A 335 11.24 8.82 12.59
N ALA A 336 11.86 8.51 11.46
CA ALA A 336 11.71 7.22 10.81
C ALA A 336 12.30 6.05 11.63
N GLU A 337 13.34 6.31 12.44
CA GLU A 337 13.99 5.27 13.25
C GLU A 337 13.02 4.70 14.28
N SER A 338 12.32 5.57 15.01
CA SER A 338 11.34 5.12 16.01
C SER A 338 10.19 4.30 15.41
N PHE A 339 9.79 4.60 14.17
CA PHE A 339 8.84 3.78 13.44
C PHE A 339 9.40 2.38 13.17
N TYR A 340 10.63 2.28 12.62
CA TYR A 340 11.23 0.98 12.30
C TYR A 340 11.50 0.13 13.54
N GLU A 341 12.01 0.73 14.62
CA GLU A 341 12.25 0.01 15.88
C GLU A 341 10.98 -0.64 16.40
N ARG A 342 9.90 0.12 16.41
CA ARG A 342 8.59 -0.36 16.85
C ARG A 342 8.03 -1.45 15.93
N GLU A 343 8.01 -1.20 14.63
CA GLU A 343 7.48 -2.14 13.64
C GLU A 343 8.25 -3.47 13.65
N ILE A 344 9.58 -3.41 13.78
CA ILE A 344 10.45 -4.58 13.90
C ILE A 344 10.10 -5.37 15.17
N ALA A 345 9.99 -4.71 16.32
CA ALA A 345 9.64 -5.36 17.58
C ALA A 345 8.24 -5.98 17.57
N GLU A 346 7.26 -5.33 16.94
CA GLU A 346 5.91 -5.85 16.77
C GLU A 346 5.88 -7.09 15.88
N ARG A 347 6.62 -7.08 14.75
CA ARG A 347 6.73 -8.25 13.86
C ARG A 347 7.47 -9.42 14.50
N GLU A 348 8.51 -9.15 15.26
CA GLU A 348 9.25 -10.19 15.98
C GLU A 348 8.35 -10.89 16.99
N ARG A 349 7.62 -10.13 17.83
CA ARG A 349 6.66 -10.69 18.80
C ARG A 349 5.54 -11.49 18.13
N ALA A 350 5.05 -11.03 16.97
CA ALA A 350 3.98 -11.68 16.23
C ALA A 350 4.46 -12.82 15.30
N GLY A 351 5.75 -13.09 15.23
CA GLY A 351 6.33 -14.09 14.31
C GLY A 351 6.03 -13.79 12.83
N LEU A 352 5.98 -12.50 12.46
CA LEU A 352 5.75 -12.05 11.09
C LEU A 352 7.08 -11.89 10.32
N PRO A 353 7.07 -11.87 8.98
CA PRO A 353 8.29 -11.62 8.20
C PRO A 353 8.97 -10.30 8.60
N PRO A 354 10.30 -10.28 8.77
CA PRO A 354 11.28 -11.33 8.42
C PRO A 354 11.58 -12.36 9.51
N PHE A 355 10.91 -12.33 10.66
CA PHE A 355 11.14 -13.24 11.79
C PHE A 355 10.38 -14.56 11.66
N GLY A 356 9.27 -14.57 10.94
CA GLY A 356 8.50 -15.73 10.53
C GLY A 356 8.33 -15.79 9.02
N ARG A 357 7.49 -16.71 8.57
CA ARG A 357 7.13 -16.91 7.16
C ARG A 357 5.61 -16.96 7.00
N LEU A 358 5.13 -16.47 5.88
CA LEU A 358 3.71 -16.46 5.55
C LEU A 358 3.44 -17.12 4.19
N ALA A 359 2.29 -17.79 4.08
CA ALA A 359 1.73 -18.18 2.79
C ALA A 359 0.24 -17.80 2.76
N GLY A 360 -0.16 -17.08 1.73
CA GLY A 360 -1.56 -16.80 1.43
C GLY A 360 -2.13 -17.87 0.50
N ILE A 361 -3.29 -18.42 0.83
CA ILE A 361 -4.01 -19.35 -0.04
C ILE A 361 -5.35 -18.69 -0.37
N ILE A 362 -5.60 -18.46 -1.66
CA ILE A 362 -6.87 -17.94 -2.16
C ILE A 362 -7.62 -19.06 -2.85
N VAL A 363 -8.79 -19.40 -2.33
CA VAL A 363 -9.74 -20.32 -2.95
C VAL A 363 -10.82 -19.48 -3.63
N SER A 364 -11.05 -19.70 -4.91
CA SER A 364 -12.08 -18.98 -5.66
C SER A 364 -12.94 -19.90 -6.50
N ALA A 365 -14.25 -19.57 -6.61
CA ALA A 365 -15.21 -20.30 -7.45
C ALA A 365 -16.29 -19.37 -7.98
N ALA A 366 -17.05 -19.82 -8.99
CA ALA A 366 -18.22 -19.10 -9.47
C ALA A 366 -19.33 -19.02 -8.40
N SER A 367 -19.46 -20.04 -7.57
CA SER A 367 -20.39 -20.10 -6.43
C SER A 367 -19.65 -19.79 -5.14
N ARG A 368 -20.25 -18.92 -4.30
CA ARG A 368 -19.76 -18.61 -2.95
C ARG A 368 -19.68 -19.88 -2.10
N ALA A 369 -20.73 -20.70 -2.14
CA ALA A 369 -20.81 -21.92 -1.35
C ALA A 369 -19.71 -22.93 -1.75
N GLU A 370 -19.39 -23.06 -3.05
CA GLU A 370 -18.30 -23.93 -3.52
C GLU A 370 -16.94 -23.43 -3.02
N ALA A 371 -16.67 -22.11 -3.12
CA ALA A 371 -15.42 -21.52 -2.67
C ALA A 371 -15.23 -21.71 -1.16
N GLU A 372 -16.27 -21.44 -0.38
CA GLU A 372 -16.26 -21.59 1.08
C GLU A 372 -16.09 -23.05 1.51
N SER A 373 -16.86 -23.97 0.93
CA SER A 373 -16.79 -25.40 1.23
C SER A 373 -15.39 -25.96 0.95
N HIS A 374 -14.83 -25.61 -0.21
CA HIS A 374 -13.48 -26.04 -0.57
C HIS A 374 -12.42 -25.47 0.39
N ALA A 375 -12.51 -24.19 0.75
CA ALA A 375 -11.59 -23.55 1.69
C ALA A 375 -11.68 -24.17 3.09
N ARG A 376 -12.88 -24.47 3.58
CA ARG A 376 -13.09 -25.20 4.85
C ARG A 376 -12.51 -26.60 4.82
N SER A 377 -12.67 -27.32 3.70
CA SER A 377 -12.12 -28.66 3.53
C SER A 377 -10.59 -28.65 3.47
N LEU A 378 -9.98 -27.67 2.82
CA LEU A 378 -8.54 -27.45 2.87
C LEU A 378 -8.05 -27.20 4.31
N ARG A 379 -8.76 -26.35 5.08
CA ARG A 379 -8.40 -26.09 6.50
C ARG A 379 -8.45 -27.38 7.33
N ARG A 380 -9.44 -28.24 7.12
CA ARG A 380 -9.56 -29.53 7.82
C ARG A 380 -8.46 -30.52 7.43
N ALA A 381 -8.01 -30.49 6.18
CA ALA A 381 -6.93 -31.33 5.69
C ALA A 381 -5.55 -30.87 6.17
N SER A 382 -5.43 -29.66 6.74
CA SER A 382 -4.18 -29.21 7.34
C SER A 382 -3.93 -29.99 8.62
N ALA A 383 -2.83 -30.75 8.65
CA ALA A 383 -2.36 -31.40 9.86
C ALA A 383 -1.88 -30.33 10.86
N ASP A 384 -2.09 -30.58 12.15
CA ASP A 384 -1.51 -29.72 13.17
C ASP A 384 0.02 -29.88 13.16
N ALA A 385 0.72 -28.78 13.08
CA ALA A 385 2.18 -28.73 13.18
C ALA A 385 2.55 -27.67 14.23
N ALA A 386 3.38 -28.04 15.18
CA ALA A 386 3.71 -27.19 16.34
C ALA A 386 4.26 -25.80 15.97
N ALA A 387 4.92 -25.69 14.81
CA ALA A 387 5.57 -24.46 14.32
C ALA A 387 4.82 -23.77 13.17
N ILE A 388 3.61 -24.24 12.80
CA ILE A 388 2.85 -23.70 11.66
C ILE A 388 1.38 -23.59 12.04
N HIS A 389 0.83 -22.40 11.91
CA HIS A 389 -0.57 -22.09 12.18
C HIS A 389 -1.33 -21.76 10.90
N VAL A 390 -2.56 -22.30 10.76
CA VAL A 390 -3.44 -22.00 9.64
C VAL A 390 -4.62 -21.19 10.14
N LEU A 391 -4.74 -19.96 9.69
CA LEU A 391 -5.82 -19.03 10.04
C LEU A 391 -6.87 -18.98 8.92
N GLY A 392 -8.13 -18.81 9.28
CA GLY A 392 -9.24 -18.81 8.34
C GLY A 392 -9.91 -20.20 8.21
N PRO A 393 -10.75 -20.42 7.17
CA PRO A 393 -10.98 -19.53 6.03
C PRO A 393 -11.83 -18.31 6.36
N ALA A 394 -11.50 -17.18 5.74
CA ALA A 394 -12.29 -15.96 5.76
C ALA A 394 -12.54 -15.45 4.32
N GLU A 395 -13.60 -14.69 4.10
CA GLU A 395 -13.78 -14.01 2.82
C GLU A 395 -12.57 -13.10 2.54
N ALA A 396 -12.09 -13.11 1.30
CA ALA A 396 -11.06 -12.17 0.90
C ALA A 396 -11.60 -10.72 0.94
N PRO A 397 -10.76 -9.69 1.18
CA PRO A 397 -11.19 -8.29 1.15
C PRO A 397 -11.90 -7.90 -0.15
N LEU A 398 -11.41 -8.41 -1.28
CA LEU A 398 -12.13 -8.41 -2.55
C LEU A 398 -12.83 -9.75 -2.70
N SER A 399 -14.03 -9.86 -2.13
CA SER A 399 -14.77 -11.13 -2.05
C SER A 399 -15.34 -11.61 -3.38
N LEU A 400 -15.47 -10.71 -4.36
CA LEU A 400 -15.91 -11.02 -5.73
C LEU A 400 -15.00 -10.31 -6.73
N VAL A 401 -14.34 -11.09 -7.59
CA VAL A 401 -13.47 -10.57 -8.64
C VAL A 401 -13.73 -11.36 -9.93
N GLY A 402 -14.08 -10.67 -11.01
CA GLY A 402 -14.36 -11.30 -12.30
C GLY A 402 -15.42 -12.39 -12.22
N GLY A 403 -16.49 -12.17 -11.45
CA GLY A 403 -17.58 -13.14 -11.24
C GLY A 403 -17.22 -14.32 -10.34
N ARG A 404 -16.07 -14.27 -9.64
CA ARG A 404 -15.61 -15.36 -8.77
C ARG A 404 -15.59 -14.94 -7.31
N HIS A 405 -16.24 -15.69 -6.45
CA HIS A 405 -16.18 -15.54 -5.00
C HIS A 405 -14.86 -16.05 -4.46
N ARG A 406 -14.26 -15.32 -3.51
CA ARG A 406 -12.91 -15.58 -2.99
C ARG A 406 -12.91 -15.76 -1.49
N PHE A 407 -12.30 -16.84 -1.03
CA PHE A 407 -11.96 -17.10 0.38
C PHE A 407 -10.46 -17.23 0.52
N ARG A 408 -9.94 -16.82 1.68
CA ARG A 408 -8.52 -16.90 1.97
C ARG A 408 -8.22 -17.72 3.22
N LEU A 409 -7.06 -18.36 3.20
CA LEU A 409 -6.39 -18.92 4.35
C LEU A 409 -5.02 -18.27 4.47
N LEU A 410 -4.58 -18.04 5.69
CA LEU A 410 -3.23 -17.56 5.98
C LEU A 410 -2.49 -18.67 6.73
N VAL A 411 -1.37 -19.12 6.19
CA VAL A 411 -0.48 -20.08 6.83
C VAL A 411 0.72 -19.30 7.35
N GLN A 412 0.90 -19.31 8.65
CA GLN A 412 2.02 -18.66 9.36
C GLN A 412 2.93 -19.73 9.94
N GLY A 413 4.21 -19.61 9.71
CA GLY A 413 5.21 -20.52 10.23
C GLY A 413 6.41 -19.78 10.82
N GLU A 414 7.11 -20.41 11.75
CA GLU A 414 8.40 -19.94 12.21
C GLU A 414 9.40 -19.82 11.04
N ARG A 415 10.40 -18.98 11.18
CA ARG A 415 11.40 -18.72 10.12
C ARG A 415 12.08 -19.99 9.61
N LYS A 416 12.34 -20.96 10.50
CA LYS A 416 13.00 -22.23 10.16
C LYS A 416 12.03 -23.31 9.70
N SER A 417 10.71 -23.07 9.76
CA SER A 417 9.70 -24.05 9.36
C SER A 417 9.73 -24.30 7.85
N HIS A 418 9.43 -25.54 7.45
CA HIS A 418 9.32 -25.94 6.04
C HIS A 418 7.94 -25.58 5.50
N LEU A 419 7.57 -24.28 5.51
CA LEU A 419 6.25 -23.77 5.16
C LEU A 419 5.76 -24.25 3.79
N GLN A 420 6.63 -24.22 2.77
CA GLN A 420 6.27 -24.66 1.41
C GLN A 420 5.94 -26.16 1.36
N GLY A 421 6.69 -26.99 2.10
CA GLY A 421 6.41 -28.44 2.21
C GLY A 421 5.07 -28.68 2.91
N PHE A 422 4.79 -27.95 3.98
CA PHE A 422 3.49 -28.00 4.67
C PHE A 422 2.33 -27.63 3.75
N VAL A 423 2.42 -26.51 3.04
CA VAL A 423 1.38 -26.06 2.09
C VAL A 423 1.20 -27.08 0.98
N ARG A 424 2.29 -27.63 0.43
CA ARG A 424 2.22 -28.69 -0.60
C ARG A 424 1.48 -29.92 -0.09
N LYS A 425 1.78 -30.37 1.13
CA LYS A 425 1.11 -31.51 1.77
C LYS A 425 -0.36 -31.20 2.01
N MET A 426 -0.69 -30.04 2.56
CA MET A 426 -2.06 -29.58 2.79
C MET A 426 -2.89 -29.59 1.49
N LEU A 427 -2.29 -29.19 0.37
CA LEU A 427 -2.96 -29.23 -0.95
C LEU A 427 -3.10 -30.65 -1.49
N ALA A 428 -2.14 -31.53 -1.24
CA ALA A 428 -2.18 -32.94 -1.68
C ALA A 428 -3.21 -33.74 -0.90
N ASP A 429 -3.30 -33.54 0.40
CA ASP A 429 -4.24 -34.23 1.31
C ASP A 429 -5.64 -33.59 1.26
N GLY A 430 -5.75 -32.38 0.72
CA GLY A 430 -6.99 -31.62 0.59
C GLY A 430 -7.91 -32.09 -0.53
N PRO A 431 -9.07 -31.44 -0.66
CA PRO A 431 -10.03 -31.78 -1.71
C PRO A 431 -9.43 -31.47 -3.08
N LYS A 432 -9.64 -32.39 -4.03
CA LYS A 432 -9.26 -32.18 -5.43
C LYS A 432 -10.02 -30.98 -6.00
N VAL A 433 -9.30 -30.10 -6.69
CA VAL A 433 -9.90 -28.97 -7.42
C VAL A 433 -10.82 -29.52 -8.52
N ARG A 434 -12.10 -29.15 -8.51
CA ARG A 434 -13.12 -29.56 -9.47
C ARG A 434 -14.00 -28.41 -9.90
N GLY A 435 -14.64 -28.52 -11.03
CA GLY A 435 -15.61 -27.55 -11.54
C GLY A 435 -15.00 -26.15 -11.70
N SER A 436 -15.65 -25.16 -11.08
CA SER A 436 -15.24 -23.76 -11.14
C SER A 436 -14.17 -23.39 -10.11
N VAL A 437 -13.82 -24.28 -9.18
CA VAL A 437 -12.87 -23.98 -8.09
C VAL A 437 -11.47 -23.75 -8.64
N ARG A 438 -10.79 -22.76 -8.11
CA ARG A 438 -9.35 -22.49 -8.32
C ARG A 438 -8.69 -22.21 -6.99
N VAL A 439 -7.47 -22.68 -6.83
CA VAL A 439 -6.64 -22.43 -5.65
C VAL A 439 -5.36 -21.76 -6.11
N ALA A 440 -5.06 -20.60 -5.57
CA ALA A 440 -3.81 -19.89 -5.77
C ALA A 440 -3.04 -19.84 -4.45
N VAL A 441 -1.73 -20.04 -4.51
CA VAL A 441 -0.83 -19.98 -3.36
C VAL A 441 0.21 -18.93 -3.61
N ASP A 442 0.36 -18.00 -2.68
CA ASP A 442 1.42 -17.02 -2.67
C ASP A 442 2.30 -17.20 -1.42
N ILE A 443 3.57 -17.48 -1.64
CA ILE A 443 4.56 -17.59 -0.58
C ILE A 443 5.18 -16.21 -0.34
N ASP A 444 5.27 -15.84 0.94
CA ASP A 444 5.73 -14.52 1.39
C ASP A 444 4.98 -13.37 0.67
N PRO A 445 3.62 -13.35 0.81
CA PRO A 445 2.78 -12.39 0.12
C PRO A 445 3.12 -10.95 0.54
N GLN A 446 3.07 -10.06 -0.44
CA GLN A 446 3.20 -8.62 -0.18
C GLN A 446 1.85 -7.98 0.10
N SER A 447 0.76 -8.58 -0.33
CA SER A 447 -0.62 -8.13 -0.09
C SER A 447 -1.53 -9.30 0.20
N PHE A 448 -2.52 -9.06 1.03
CA PHE A 448 -3.58 -10.03 1.35
C PHE A 448 -4.94 -9.61 0.74
N LEU A 449 -4.93 -8.76 -0.27
CA LEU A 449 -6.12 -8.28 -0.98
C LEU A 449 -6.66 -9.28 -2.00
#